data_ea763d061394bc88718b9fd0f3b04483
#
_entry.id   ea763d061394bc88718b9fd0f3b04483
#
_cell.length_a   1.000
_cell.length_b   1.000
_cell.length_c   1.000
_cell.angle_alpha   90.00
_cell.angle_beta   90.00
_cell.angle_gamma   90.00
#
_symmetry.space_group_name_H-M   'P 1'
#
loop_
_entity.id
_entity.type
_entity.pdbx_description
1 polymer ?
#
loop_
_entity_poly.entity_id
_entity_poly.type
_entity_poly.pdbx_seq_one_letter_code
_entity_poly.pdbx_strand_id
1 'polypeptide(L)'
;MEKLGIGYEEMKRVKPDIIYARIKGFGMSGPWANYNCYDMVAQAAAGAFSITGEADGPPLRPGPTTGDSGSGVQMALAITAAYVQRMRTGEVRPPHSDHPTSDLALTQPFCRSG
;
A
#
# COMPACT_ATOMS: atom_id res chain seq x y z
N MET A 1 14.27 0.58 -1.79
CA MET A 1 14.65 -0.84 -1.59
C MET A 1 15.80 -1.21 -2.53
N GLU A 2 15.72 -0.87 -3.79
CA GLU A 2 16.76 -1.14 -4.80
C GLU A 2 18.13 -0.57 -4.41
N LYS A 3 18.17 0.69 -3.90
CA LYS A 3 19.39 1.32 -3.38
C LYS A 3 20.03 0.60 -2.18
N LEU A 4 19.28 -0.25 -1.50
CA LEU A 4 19.72 -1.04 -0.35
C LEU A 4 20.06 -2.49 -0.73
N GLY A 5 19.97 -2.85 -2.00
CA GLY A 5 20.20 -4.22 -2.46
C GLY A 5 19.16 -5.24 -2.01
N ILE A 6 17.94 -4.77 -1.63
CA ILE A 6 16.81 -5.60 -1.21
C ILE A 6 15.58 -5.32 -2.08
N GLY A 7 15.79 -4.99 -3.36
CA GLY A 7 14.74 -4.90 -4.35
C GLY A 7 14.17 -6.27 -4.72
N TYR A 8 13.06 -6.28 -5.45
CA TYR A 8 12.40 -7.55 -5.82
C TYR A 8 13.32 -8.50 -6.57
N GLU A 9 14.06 -8.00 -7.56
CA GLU A 9 14.95 -8.85 -8.37
C GLU A 9 16.11 -9.45 -7.58
N GLU A 10 16.67 -8.69 -6.63
CA GLU A 10 17.70 -9.18 -5.73
C GLU A 10 17.16 -10.29 -4.82
N MET A 11 15.98 -10.04 -4.22
CA MET A 11 15.37 -11.00 -3.32
C MET A 11 14.90 -12.27 -4.05
N LYS A 12 14.40 -12.13 -5.27
CA LYS A 12 13.99 -13.25 -6.12
C LYS A 12 15.16 -14.16 -6.51
N ARG A 13 16.36 -13.61 -6.69
CA ARG A 13 17.56 -14.43 -6.95
C ARG A 13 17.89 -15.35 -5.79
N VAL A 14 17.68 -14.88 -4.55
CA VAL A 14 17.91 -15.67 -3.33
C VAL A 14 16.79 -16.67 -3.10
N LYS A 15 15.54 -16.25 -3.34
CA LYS A 15 14.35 -17.08 -3.15
C LYS A 15 13.39 -16.87 -4.33
N PRO A 16 13.40 -17.76 -5.34
CA PRO A 16 12.60 -17.60 -6.56
C PRO A 16 11.09 -17.52 -6.33
N ASP A 17 10.58 -18.13 -5.27
CA ASP A 17 9.15 -18.15 -4.89
C ASP A 17 8.83 -17.14 -3.77
N ILE A 18 9.62 -16.06 -3.65
CA ILE A 18 9.39 -15.04 -2.63
C ILE A 18 8.07 -14.30 -2.86
N ILE A 19 7.32 -14.09 -1.80
CA ILE A 19 6.22 -13.13 -1.76
C ILE A 19 6.82 -11.80 -1.34
N TYR A 20 6.90 -10.86 -2.28
CA TYR A 20 7.48 -9.55 -2.06
C TYR A 20 6.38 -8.49 -1.99
N ALA A 21 6.27 -7.80 -0.87
CA ALA A 21 5.23 -6.81 -0.64
C ALA A 21 5.84 -5.48 -0.18
N ARG A 22 5.28 -4.37 -0.65
CA ARG A 22 5.70 -3.01 -0.30
C ARG A 22 4.50 -2.12 -0.03
N ILE A 23 4.64 -1.20 0.94
CA ILE A 23 3.70 -0.11 1.18
C ILE A 23 4.38 1.20 0.83
N LYS A 24 3.71 2.04 0.04
CA LYS A 24 4.10 3.42 -0.25
C LYS A 24 2.90 4.33 -0.11
N GLY A 25 3.13 5.56 0.34
CA GLY A 25 2.06 6.52 0.56
C GLY A 25 1.29 6.90 -0.71
N PHE A 26 1.99 7.08 -1.82
CA PHE A 26 1.42 7.56 -3.09
C PHE A 26 1.63 6.59 -4.25
N GLY A 27 1.91 5.32 -3.96
CA GLY A 27 2.15 4.31 -4.99
C GLY A 27 3.55 4.38 -5.58
N MET A 28 3.76 3.61 -6.65
CA MET A 28 5.07 3.42 -7.27
C MET A 28 5.30 4.33 -8.46
N SER A 29 4.25 4.92 -9.02
CA SER A 29 4.27 5.78 -10.20
C SER A 29 3.51 7.08 -9.95
N GLY A 30 3.66 8.03 -10.86
CA GLY A 30 3.02 9.34 -10.75
C GLY A 30 3.89 10.40 -10.06
N PRO A 31 3.42 11.67 -10.07
CA PRO A 31 4.23 12.81 -9.63
C PRO A 31 4.60 12.77 -8.14
N TRP A 32 3.82 12.07 -7.32
CA TRP A 32 4.03 11.99 -5.86
C TRP A 32 4.72 10.70 -5.41
N ALA A 33 5.09 9.82 -6.32
CA ALA A 33 5.69 8.51 -5.99
C ALA A 33 6.92 8.59 -5.08
N ASN A 34 7.66 9.69 -5.11
CA ASN A 34 8.85 9.89 -4.28
C ASN A 34 8.62 10.77 -3.04
N TYR A 35 7.39 11.20 -2.80
CA TYR A 35 7.10 12.01 -1.60
C TYR A 35 7.02 11.13 -0.36
N ASN A 36 7.47 11.72 0.75
CA ASN A 36 7.28 11.10 2.06
C ASN A 36 5.81 11.16 2.45
N CYS A 37 5.33 10.08 3.03
CA CYS A 37 3.96 9.96 3.46
C CYS A 37 3.92 9.25 4.80
N TYR A 38 3.45 9.94 5.80
CA TYR A 38 3.06 9.41 7.09
C TYR A 38 1.54 9.36 7.18
N ASP A 39 1.01 8.70 8.19
CA ASP A 39 -0.43 8.53 8.40
C ASP A 39 -1.27 9.80 8.13
N MET A 40 -0.90 10.93 8.74
CA MET A 40 -1.64 12.18 8.56
C MET A 40 -1.63 12.69 7.12
N VAL A 41 -0.53 12.52 6.41
CA VAL A 41 -0.40 12.92 5.00
C VAL A 41 -1.29 12.03 4.13
N ALA A 42 -1.30 10.73 4.39
CA ALA A 42 -2.16 9.78 3.70
C ALA A 42 -3.63 10.09 3.92
N GLN A 43 -4.04 10.33 5.17
CA GLN A 43 -5.42 10.66 5.53
C GLN A 43 -5.88 11.99 4.92
N ALA A 44 -5.04 13.02 4.95
CA ALA A 44 -5.35 14.31 4.35
C ALA A 44 -5.49 14.19 2.82
N ALA A 45 -4.54 13.56 2.16
CA ALA A 45 -4.56 13.35 0.71
C ALA A 45 -5.75 12.49 0.25
N ALA A 46 -6.18 11.55 1.09
CA ALA A 46 -7.35 10.69 0.84
C ALA A 46 -8.70 11.37 1.17
N GLY A 47 -8.71 12.60 1.67
CA GLY A 47 -9.91 13.33 1.99
C GLY A 47 -10.53 13.00 3.37
N ALA A 48 -9.89 12.19 4.21
CA ALA A 48 -10.43 11.82 5.52
C ALA A 48 -10.65 13.03 6.42
N PHE A 49 -9.83 14.05 6.29
CA PHE A 49 -9.98 15.29 7.07
C PHE A 49 -11.24 16.08 6.70
N SER A 50 -11.65 16.05 5.43
CA SER A 50 -12.81 16.81 4.95
C SER A 50 -14.16 16.22 5.37
N ILE A 51 -14.17 14.96 5.81
CA ILE A 51 -15.37 14.26 6.28
C ILE A 51 -15.38 14.07 7.81
N THR A 52 -14.43 14.68 8.51
CA THR A 52 -14.29 14.56 9.96
C THR A 52 -14.51 15.91 10.61
N GLY A 53 -15.34 15.96 11.65
CA GLY A 53 -15.66 17.18 12.38
C GLY A 53 -17.09 17.67 12.14
N GLU A 54 -17.37 18.91 12.55
CA GLU A 54 -18.67 19.57 12.34
C GLU A 54 -18.87 19.94 10.88
N ALA A 55 -20.12 19.93 10.41
CA ALA A 55 -20.46 20.17 9.00
C ALA A 55 -19.95 21.53 8.46
N ASP A 56 -20.02 22.56 9.28
CA ASP A 56 -19.59 23.93 8.95
C ASP A 56 -18.22 24.28 9.59
N GLY A 57 -17.53 23.29 10.15
CA GLY A 57 -16.24 23.45 10.82
C GLY A 57 -15.04 23.29 9.89
N PRO A 58 -13.82 23.57 10.38
CA PRO A 58 -12.62 23.28 9.65
C PRO A 58 -12.41 21.76 9.54
N PRO A 59 -11.71 21.29 8.48
CA PRO A 59 -11.30 19.89 8.39
C PRO A 59 -10.50 19.45 9.61
N LEU A 60 -10.85 18.32 10.21
CA LEU A 60 -10.19 17.80 11.39
C LEU A 60 -9.50 16.46 11.11
N ARG A 61 -8.39 16.25 11.79
CA ARG A 61 -7.71 14.94 11.76
C ARG A 61 -8.57 13.90 12.47
N PRO A 62 -8.88 12.75 11.82
CA PRO A 62 -9.40 11.58 12.53
C PRO A 62 -8.48 11.14 13.66
N GLY A 63 -9.04 10.66 14.78
CA GLY A 63 -8.24 10.22 15.93
C GLY A 63 -7.30 9.04 15.63
N PRO A 64 -7.81 7.93 15.08
CA PRO A 64 -7.00 6.75 14.79
C PRO A 64 -6.03 6.95 13.62
N THR A 65 -4.89 6.25 13.66
CA THR A 65 -3.92 6.17 12.55
C THR A 65 -4.40 5.17 11.48
N THR A 66 -5.51 5.49 10.82
CA THR A 66 -6.17 4.57 9.87
C THR A 66 -5.39 4.36 8.58
N GLY A 67 -4.58 5.34 8.16
CA GLY A 67 -3.69 5.22 7.02
C GLY A 67 -2.67 4.10 7.24
N ASP A 68 -1.92 4.16 8.32
CA ASP A 68 -0.90 3.16 8.65
C ASP A 68 -1.51 1.81 9.01
N SER A 69 -2.43 1.79 9.99
CA SER A 69 -3.02 0.54 10.49
C SER A 69 -3.86 -0.16 9.45
N GLY A 70 -4.69 0.58 8.71
CA GLY A 70 -5.53 0.03 7.64
C GLY A 70 -4.70 -0.58 6.52
N SER A 71 -3.65 0.12 6.07
CA SER A 71 -2.74 -0.40 5.06
C SER A 71 -1.96 -1.61 5.54
N GLY A 72 -1.54 -1.63 6.81
CA GLY A 72 -0.88 -2.78 7.42
C GLY A 72 -1.77 -4.03 7.40
N VAL A 73 -3.03 -3.90 7.79
CA VAL A 73 -4.00 -5.01 7.75
C VAL A 73 -4.27 -5.49 6.32
N GLN A 74 -4.47 -4.56 5.38
CA GLN A 74 -4.66 -4.91 3.98
C GLN A 74 -3.43 -5.62 3.40
N MET A 75 -2.22 -5.17 3.75
CA MET A 75 -0.98 -5.83 3.33
C MET A 75 -0.87 -7.24 3.92
N ALA A 76 -1.18 -7.43 5.20
CA ALA A 76 -1.18 -8.75 5.82
C ALA A 76 -2.18 -9.70 5.12
N LEU A 77 -3.37 -9.21 4.78
CA LEU A 77 -4.36 -9.97 4.01
C LEU A 77 -3.83 -10.34 2.61
N ALA A 78 -3.23 -9.38 1.90
CA ALA A 78 -2.66 -9.60 0.57
C ALA A 78 -1.53 -10.65 0.59
N ILE A 79 -0.63 -10.56 1.58
CA ILE A 79 0.45 -11.55 1.77
C ILE A 79 -0.15 -12.94 2.06
N THR A 80 -1.15 -13.00 2.93
CA THR A 80 -1.83 -14.27 3.27
C THR A 80 -2.49 -14.89 2.04
N ALA A 81 -3.20 -14.08 1.26
CA ALA A 81 -3.83 -14.54 0.01
C ALA A 81 -2.79 -15.06 -1.00
N ALA A 82 -1.69 -14.34 -1.19
CA ALA A 82 -0.60 -14.77 -2.06
C ALA A 82 0.06 -16.07 -1.56
N TYR A 83 0.19 -16.23 -0.25
CA TYR A 83 0.71 -17.46 0.35
C TYR A 83 -0.22 -18.65 0.09
N VAL A 84 -1.52 -18.49 0.31
CA VAL A 84 -2.52 -19.53 0.02
C VAL A 84 -2.53 -19.88 -1.47
N GLN A 85 -2.47 -18.88 -2.34
CA GLN A 85 -2.37 -19.11 -3.78
C GLN A 85 -1.13 -19.94 -4.12
N ARG A 86 0.04 -19.57 -3.61
CA ARG A 86 1.28 -20.32 -3.80
C ARG A 86 1.15 -21.78 -3.33
N MET A 87 0.54 -22.01 -2.19
CA MET A 87 0.31 -23.37 -1.68
C MET A 87 -0.59 -24.21 -2.61
N ARG A 88 -1.54 -23.58 -3.28
CA ARG A 88 -2.52 -24.27 -4.15
C ARG A 88 -2.03 -24.48 -5.58
N THR A 89 -1.26 -23.53 -6.10
CA THR A 89 -0.86 -23.51 -7.53
C THR A 89 0.63 -23.73 -7.76
N GLY A 90 1.45 -23.66 -6.71
CA GLY A 90 2.92 -23.64 -6.81
C GLY A 90 3.49 -22.33 -7.34
N GLU A 91 2.64 -21.34 -7.68
CA GLU A 91 3.05 -20.08 -8.28
C GLU A 91 2.70 -18.90 -7.38
N VAL A 92 3.56 -17.88 -7.38
CA VAL A 92 3.26 -16.57 -6.80
C VAL A 92 2.84 -15.62 -7.92
N ARG A 93 1.56 -15.29 -7.97
CA ARG A 93 1.03 -14.30 -8.92
C ARG A 93 0.53 -13.08 -8.15
N PRO A 94 0.89 -11.86 -8.59
CA PRO A 94 0.31 -10.66 -8.01
C PRO A 94 -1.17 -10.56 -8.35
N PRO A 95 -2.02 -10.09 -7.44
CA PRO A 95 -3.48 -10.12 -7.63
C PRO A 95 -3.98 -9.27 -8.80
N HIS A 96 -3.32 -8.23 -9.27
CA HIS A 96 -3.84 -7.34 -10.33
C HIS A 96 -2.81 -6.38 -10.97
N SER A 97 -1.59 -6.77 -11.26
CA SER A 97 -0.72 -5.88 -12.05
C SER A 97 0.25 -6.66 -12.94
N ASP A 98 0.63 -6.05 -14.04
CA ASP A 98 1.74 -6.51 -14.90
C ASP A 98 3.10 -6.44 -14.17
N HIS A 99 3.09 -6.02 -12.89
CA HIS A 99 4.24 -6.00 -12.00
C HIS A 99 4.22 -7.19 -11.03
N PRO A 100 5.35 -7.87 -10.85
CA PRO A 100 5.47 -9.05 -9.97
C PRO A 100 5.45 -8.73 -8.47
N THR A 101 5.06 -7.54 -8.06
CA THR A 101 5.05 -7.08 -6.66
C THR A 101 3.65 -6.69 -6.22
N SER A 102 3.25 -7.07 -5.01
CA SER A 102 2.03 -6.55 -4.37
C SER A 102 2.33 -5.16 -3.81
N ASP A 103 2.12 -4.13 -4.61
CA ASP A 103 2.27 -2.74 -4.17
C ASP A 103 0.96 -2.19 -3.65
N LEU A 104 0.94 -1.73 -2.41
CA LEU A 104 -0.20 -1.07 -1.78
C LEU A 104 0.12 0.40 -1.53
N ALA A 105 -0.73 1.30 -2.04
CA ALA A 105 -0.67 2.71 -1.72
C ALA A 105 -1.62 3.05 -0.56
N LEU A 106 -1.14 3.80 0.43
CA LEU A 106 -1.92 4.22 1.59
C LEU A 106 -3.15 5.08 1.23
N THR A 107 -3.10 5.73 0.08
CA THR A 107 -4.15 6.66 -0.38
C THR A 107 -5.22 6.02 -1.26
N GLN A 108 -5.08 4.75 -1.65
CA GLN A 108 -5.96 4.11 -2.63
C GLN A 108 -7.43 3.91 -2.21
N PRO A 109 -7.80 3.69 -0.95
CA PRO A 109 -9.19 3.41 -0.60
C PRO A 109 -10.17 4.54 -0.87
N PHE A 110 -9.71 5.78 -0.99
CA PHE A 110 -10.56 6.96 -1.05
C PHE A 110 -10.52 7.72 -2.39
N CYS A 111 -9.61 7.42 -3.30
CA CYS A 111 -9.41 8.18 -4.54
C CYS A 111 -9.95 7.50 -5.81
N ARG A 112 -10.95 6.62 -5.73
CA ARG A 112 -11.65 6.12 -6.92
C ARG A 112 -13.07 6.63 -7.00
N SER A 113 -13.23 7.89 -7.44
CA SER A 113 -14.44 8.35 -8.11
C SER A 113 -14.14 9.67 -8.83
N GLY A 114 -13.95 9.58 -10.11
CA GLY A 114 -13.82 10.69 -11.05
C GLY A 114 -13.57 10.13 -12.42
#